data_8c679daa009876ce63b6a51f6108560d
#
_entry.id   8c679daa009876ce63b6a51f6108560d
#
_cell.length_a   1.000
_cell.length_b   1.000
_cell.length_c   1.000
_cell.angle_alpha   90.00
_cell.angle_beta   90.00
_cell.angle_gamma   90.00
#
_symmetry.space_group_name_H-M   'P 1'
#
loop_
_entity.id
_entity.type
_entity.pdbx_description
1 polymer ?
#
loop_
_entity_poly.entity_id
_entity_poly.type
_entity_poly.pdbx_seq_one_letter_code
_entity_poly.pdbx_strand_id
1 'polypeptide(L)'
;MASVNKVIIVGNVGRDPETRRLPSGDAVTNISIATTDRYRDKQSGEMRESTEWHRVAFFGKVAEVAEKYLKKGSQVYVEGRLRTRKWTDQSGQEKYSTEIVAETMQMLGGRAPGSTDGGMSGGSSMPESRSTTPMNGPSLGDIDDDIPF
;
A
#
# COMPACT_ATOMS: atom_id res chain seq x y z
N MET A 1 -7.16 31.14 12.43
CA MET A 1 -7.54 30.76 11.08
C MET A 1 -7.70 29.23 11.01
N ALA A 2 -8.86 28.77 10.63
CA ALA A 2 -9.08 27.33 10.48
C ALA A 2 -8.37 26.82 9.23
N SER A 3 -7.70 25.70 9.32
CA SER A 3 -7.01 25.09 8.20
C SER A 3 -6.93 23.57 8.35
N VAL A 4 -6.77 22.90 7.24
CA VAL A 4 -6.59 21.47 7.20
C VAL A 4 -5.45 21.16 6.23
N ASN A 5 -4.59 20.23 6.64
CA ASN A 5 -3.55 19.70 5.78
C ASN A 5 -3.51 18.19 6.01
N LYS A 6 -4.21 17.46 5.15
CA LYS A 6 -4.34 16.03 5.29
C LYS A 6 -4.25 15.34 3.94
N VAL A 7 -3.50 14.25 3.91
CA VAL A 7 -3.34 13.41 2.74
C VAL A 7 -3.71 11.98 3.11
N ILE A 8 -4.50 11.36 2.27
CA ILE A 8 -4.87 9.95 2.39
C ILE A 8 -4.49 9.25 1.10
N ILE A 9 -3.70 8.19 1.20
CA ILE A 9 -3.25 7.43 0.04
C ILE A 9 -3.44 5.95 0.29
N VAL A 10 -3.99 5.27 -0.68
CA VAL A 10 -3.99 3.82 -0.77
C VAL A 10 -3.33 3.45 -2.09
N GLY A 11 -2.27 2.69 -2.03
CA GLY A 11 -1.54 2.31 -3.23
C GLY A 11 -0.51 1.24 -2.95
N ASN A 12 0.32 1.00 -3.94
CA ASN A 12 1.35 -0.02 -3.85
C ASN A 12 2.74 0.59 -3.71
N VAL A 13 3.54 0.00 -2.84
CA VAL A 13 4.93 0.42 -2.66
C VAL A 13 5.72 0.08 -3.92
N GLY A 14 6.37 1.07 -4.48
CA GLY A 14 7.06 0.93 -5.77
C GLY A 14 8.46 0.39 -5.68
N ARG A 15 9.10 0.49 -4.53
CA ARG A 15 10.43 -0.04 -4.27
C ARG A 15 10.58 -0.31 -2.79
N ASP A 16 11.59 -1.09 -2.43
CA ASP A 16 11.85 -1.40 -1.04
C ASP A 16 12.12 -0.12 -0.24
N PRO A 17 11.62 -0.05 1.01
CA PRO A 17 11.83 1.13 1.84
C PRO A 17 13.31 1.40 2.10
N GLU A 18 13.66 2.67 2.09
CA GLU A 18 14.98 3.13 2.47
C GLU A 18 14.93 3.77 3.84
N THR A 19 15.68 3.22 4.77
CA THR A 19 15.74 3.73 6.13
C THR A 19 17.10 4.32 6.44
N ARG A 20 17.08 5.47 7.07
CA ARG A 20 18.29 6.10 7.59
C ARG A 20 18.03 6.60 9.00
N ARG A 21 19.10 6.77 9.74
CA ARG A 21 18.99 7.32 11.08
C ARG A 21 19.49 8.75 11.10
N LEU A 22 18.74 9.58 11.81
CA LEU A 22 19.11 10.96 12.06
C LEU A 22 20.15 11.04 13.17
N PRO A 23 20.89 12.16 13.27
CA PRO A 23 21.83 12.35 14.38
C PRO A 23 21.17 12.24 15.75
N SER A 24 19.87 12.51 15.84
CA SER A 24 19.11 12.34 17.07
C SER A 24 18.84 10.88 17.45
N GLY A 25 19.16 9.93 16.55
CA GLY A 25 18.89 8.52 16.75
C GLY A 25 17.56 8.05 16.18
N ASP A 26 16.71 8.95 15.75
CA ASP A 26 15.41 8.61 15.17
C ASP A 26 15.56 8.02 13.79
N ALA A 27 14.71 7.06 13.49
CA ALA A 27 14.66 6.45 12.16
C ALA A 27 13.77 7.27 11.22
N VAL A 28 14.20 7.35 9.97
CA VAL A 28 13.39 7.93 8.89
C VAL A 28 13.36 6.91 7.75
N THR A 29 12.16 6.50 7.38
CA THR A 29 11.96 5.56 6.28
C THR A 29 11.24 6.27 5.15
N ASN A 30 11.81 6.19 3.96
CA ASN A 30 11.23 6.78 2.76
C ASN A 30 10.72 5.69 1.85
N ILE A 31 9.50 5.87 1.35
CA ILE A 31 8.92 4.97 0.36
C ILE A 31 8.31 5.76 -0.78
N SER A 32 8.12 5.10 -1.90
CA SER A 32 7.33 5.61 -3.01
C SER A 32 6.09 4.76 -3.13
N ILE A 33 4.94 5.41 -3.18
CA ILE A 33 3.66 4.75 -3.34
C ILE A 33 3.09 5.13 -4.70
N ALA A 34 2.69 4.12 -5.46
CA ALA A 34 2.04 4.32 -6.75
C ALA A 34 0.53 4.26 -6.59
N THR A 35 -0.14 5.27 -7.09
CA THR A 35 -1.59 5.26 -7.25
C THR A 35 -1.90 5.31 -8.74
N THR A 36 -2.78 4.43 -9.19
CA THR A 36 -3.09 4.31 -10.61
C THR A 36 -4.56 4.57 -10.85
N ASP A 37 -4.83 5.51 -11.75
CA ASP A 37 -6.17 5.79 -12.22
C ASP A 37 -6.36 5.23 -13.61
N ARG A 38 -7.52 4.66 -13.84
CA ARG A 38 -7.92 4.20 -15.16
C ARG A 38 -9.02 5.09 -15.68
N TYR A 39 -8.87 5.54 -16.89
CA TYR A 39 -9.88 6.37 -17.52
C TYR A 39 -10.02 6.02 -19.00
N ARG A 40 -11.17 6.32 -19.55
CA ARG A 40 -11.42 6.13 -20.97
C ARG A 40 -11.07 7.41 -21.72
N ASP A 41 -10.18 7.29 -22.68
CA ASP A 41 -9.84 8.39 -23.54
C ASP A 41 -11.02 8.69 -24.48
N LYS A 42 -11.51 9.91 -24.43
CA LYS A 42 -12.67 10.31 -25.23
C LYS A 42 -12.36 10.37 -26.72
N GLN A 43 -11.12 10.57 -27.09
CA GLN A 43 -10.71 10.67 -28.50
C GLN A 43 -10.54 9.30 -29.13
N SER A 44 -9.88 8.37 -28.45
CA SER A 44 -9.61 7.05 -29.00
C SER A 44 -10.56 5.98 -28.53
N GLY A 45 -11.33 6.23 -27.45
CA GLY A 45 -12.19 5.24 -26.84
C GLY A 45 -11.45 4.15 -26.08
N GLU A 46 -10.14 4.23 -26.01
CA GLU A 46 -9.31 3.26 -25.33
C GLU A 46 -9.20 3.55 -23.83
N MET A 47 -9.04 2.48 -23.06
CA MET A 47 -8.73 2.61 -21.64
C MET A 47 -7.28 3.00 -21.46
N ARG A 48 -7.05 4.03 -20.68
CA ARG A 48 -5.71 4.50 -20.35
C ARG A 48 -5.49 4.46 -18.85
N GLU A 49 -4.24 4.32 -18.46
CA GLU A 49 -3.81 4.35 -17.08
C GLU A 49 -2.90 5.54 -16.83
N SER A 50 -3.10 6.18 -15.70
CA SER A 50 -2.23 7.24 -15.22
C SER A 50 -1.75 6.88 -13.82
N THR A 51 -0.45 6.84 -13.63
CA THR A 51 0.15 6.50 -12.35
C THR A 51 0.82 7.72 -11.74
N GLU A 52 0.46 8.01 -10.49
CA GLU A 52 1.14 9.03 -9.70
C GLU A 52 2.04 8.36 -8.69
N TRP A 53 3.23 8.88 -8.56
CA TRP A 53 4.21 8.43 -7.58
C TRP A 53 4.28 9.41 -6.43
N HIS A 54 3.98 8.93 -5.24
CA HIS A 54 3.97 9.73 -4.03
C HIS A 54 5.18 9.40 -3.18
N ARG A 55 5.90 10.43 -2.76
CA ARG A 55 7.00 10.25 -1.82
C ARG A 55 6.47 10.40 -0.41
N VAL A 56 6.68 9.37 0.40
CA VAL A 56 6.18 9.32 1.76
C VAL A 56 7.33 9.08 2.71
N ALA A 57 7.42 9.91 3.73
CA ALA A 57 8.41 9.78 4.78
C ALA A 57 7.74 9.36 6.07
N PHE A 58 8.30 8.36 6.72
CA PHE A 58 7.90 7.90 8.05
C PHE A 58 8.98 8.27 9.05
N PHE A 59 8.57 8.68 10.23
CA PHE A 59 9.49 9.08 11.29
C PHE A 59 9.23 8.27 12.55
N GLY A 60 10.29 7.99 13.32
CA GLY A 60 10.17 7.35 14.62
C GLY A 60 9.71 5.91 14.53
N LYS A 61 8.77 5.53 15.38
CA LYS A 61 8.29 4.16 15.46
C LYS A 61 7.59 3.71 14.19
N VAL A 62 6.87 4.59 13.53
CA VAL A 62 6.21 4.27 12.27
C VAL A 62 7.25 3.96 11.19
N ALA A 63 8.38 4.65 11.23
CA ALA A 63 9.49 4.37 10.32
C ALA A 63 10.04 2.96 10.50
N GLU A 64 10.20 2.54 11.74
CA GLU A 64 10.69 1.19 12.05
C GLU A 64 9.71 0.12 11.58
N VAL A 65 8.43 0.35 11.78
CA VAL A 65 7.38 -0.56 11.31
C VAL A 65 7.38 -0.64 9.79
N ALA A 66 7.49 0.51 9.11
CA ALA A 66 7.53 0.55 7.66
C ALA A 66 8.74 -0.21 7.11
N GLU A 67 9.91 0.00 7.70
CA GLU A 67 11.11 -0.72 7.31
C GLU A 67 10.95 -2.23 7.45
N LYS A 68 10.35 -2.65 8.54
CA LYS A 68 10.26 -4.06 8.88
C LYS A 68 9.25 -4.81 8.03
N TYR A 69 8.12 -4.20 7.73
CA TYR A 69 6.99 -4.90 7.13
C TYR A 69 6.72 -4.55 5.67
N LEU A 70 7.10 -3.37 5.22
CA LEU A 70 6.83 -2.96 3.85
C LEU A 70 7.89 -3.47 2.88
N LYS A 71 7.43 -3.88 1.72
CA LYS A 71 8.27 -4.34 0.62
C LYS A 71 7.73 -3.81 -0.68
N LYS A 72 8.55 -3.83 -1.72
CA LYS A 72 8.10 -3.53 -3.07
C LYS A 72 6.88 -4.38 -3.40
N GLY A 73 5.82 -3.74 -3.86
CA GLY A 73 4.56 -4.39 -4.20
C GLY A 73 3.55 -4.46 -3.08
N SER A 74 3.92 -4.14 -1.84
CA SER A 74 2.97 -4.13 -0.73
C SER A 74 1.89 -3.09 -0.95
N GLN A 75 0.65 -3.44 -0.65
CA GLN A 75 -0.44 -2.49 -0.63
C GLN A 75 -0.54 -1.86 0.75
N VAL A 76 -0.66 -0.54 0.80
CA VAL A 76 -0.59 0.20 2.04
C VAL A 76 -1.57 1.36 2.04
N TYR A 77 -2.13 1.62 3.22
CA TYR A 77 -2.94 2.79 3.52
C TYR A 77 -2.08 3.74 4.35
N VAL A 78 -2.02 5.00 3.95
CA VAL A 78 -1.25 6.02 4.65
C VAL A 78 -2.09 7.26 4.86
N GLU A 79 -2.08 7.77 6.06
CA GLU A 79 -2.57 9.11 6.37
C GLU A 79 -1.42 9.98 6.82
N GLY A 80 -1.41 11.19 6.35
CA GLY A 80 -0.37 12.12 6.71
C GLY A 80 -0.69 13.54 6.28
N ARG A 81 0.34 14.32 6.12
CA ARG A 81 0.22 15.71 5.71
C ARG A 81 1.28 16.05 4.69
N LEU A 82 1.02 17.06 3.91
CA LEU A 82 2.00 17.60 2.98
C LEU A 82 3.00 18.48 3.72
N ARG A 83 4.26 18.32 3.36
CA ARG A 83 5.34 19.15 3.87
C ARG A 83 6.27 19.49 2.72
N THR A 84 6.61 20.76 2.61
CA THR A 84 7.57 21.22 1.62
C THR A 84 8.89 21.53 2.32
N ARG A 85 9.96 20.93 1.81
CA ARG A 85 11.30 21.21 2.27
C ARG A 85 12.02 22.05 1.23
N LYS A 86 12.82 22.97 1.74
CA LYS A 86 13.76 23.73 0.94
C LYS A 86 15.12 23.06 1.02
N TRP A 87 15.75 22.87 -0.11
CA TRP A 87 17.09 22.31 -0.16
C TRP A 87 17.89 22.99 -1.25
N THR A 88 19.22 22.93 -1.13
CA THR A 88 20.11 23.54 -2.08
C THR A 88 20.81 22.45 -2.87
N ASP A 89 20.78 22.56 -4.19
CA ASP A 89 21.44 21.59 -5.04
C ASP A 89 22.95 21.87 -5.12
N GLN A 90 23.66 21.04 -5.88
CA GLN A 90 25.11 21.16 -6.01
C GLN A 90 25.53 22.44 -6.73
N SER A 91 24.66 23.03 -7.52
CA SER A 91 24.94 24.29 -8.22
C SER A 91 24.63 25.52 -7.37
N GLY A 92 24.17 25.35 -6.15
CA GLY A 92 23.82 26.43 -5.25
C GLY A 92 22.42 26.99 -5.42
N GLN A 93 21.60 26.37 -6.27
CA GLN A 93 20.22 26.81 -6.46
C GLN A 93 19.30 26.25 -5.38
N GLU A 94 18.42 27.10 -4.90
CA GLU A 94 17.40 26.68 -3.96
C GLU A 94 16.30 25.94 -4.68
N LYS A 95 15.96 24.76 -4.14
CA LYS A 95 14.87 23.95 -4.67
C LYS A 95 13.92 23.57 -3.54
N TYR A 96 12.69 23.29 -3.93
CA TYR A 96 11.66 22.88 -3.02
C TYR A 96 11.23 21.46 -3.36
N SER A 97 11.05 20.66 -2.34
CA SER A 97 10.57 19.29 -2.48
C SER A 97 9.35 19.11 -1.59
N THR A 98 8.24 18.71 -2.17
CA THR A 98 7.03 18.43 -1.44
C THR A 98 6.92 16.93 -1.21
N GLU A 99 6.76 16.57 0.04
CA GLU A 99 6.65 15.17 0.45
C GLU A 99 5.47 15.00 1.39
N ILE A 100 5.08 13.76 1.60
CA ILE A 100 4.03 13.40 2.54
C ILE A 100 4.73 12.88 3.80
N VAL A 101 4.41 13.49 4.93
CA VAL A 101 4.85 13.01 6.23
C VAL A 101 3.76 12.14 6.78
N ALA A 102 4.00 10.85 6.86
CA ALA A 102 3.02 9.89 7.33
C ALA A 102 2.83 9.97 8.84
N GLU A 103 1.60 9.99 9.26
CA GLU A 103 1.23 9.91 10.67
C GLU A 103 0.71 8.54 11.04
N THR A 104 -0.02 7.92 10.11
CA THR A 104 -0.62 6.60 10.29
C THR A 104 -0.38 5.75 9.06
N MET A 105 -0.05 4.49 9.28
CA MET A 105 0.15 3.54 8.21
C MET A 105 -0.52 2.23 8.58
N GLN A 106 -1.19 1.62 7.61
CA GLN A 106 -1.78 0.31 7.78
C GLN A 106 -1.53 -0.52 6.53
N MET A 107 -1.00 -1.71 6.75
CA MET A 107 -0.84 -2.64 5.65
C MET A 107 -2.18 -3.19 5.23
N LEU A 108 -2.43 -3.14 3.94
CA LEU A 108 -3.61 -3.69 3.32
C LEU A 108 -3.20 -4.89 2.47
N GLY A 109 -4.20 -5.58 2.03
CA GLY A 109 -3.96 -6.66 1.13
C GLY A 109 -3.72 -7.96 1.83
N GLY A 110 -3.87 -8.94 1.05
CA GLY A 110 -3.90 -10.28 1.48
C GLY A 110 -2.55 -10.81 1.89
N ARG A 111 -2.58 -12.05 2.17
CA ARG A 111 -1.41 -12.84 2.51
C ARG A 111 -0.33 -12.64 1.47
N ALA A 112 0.86 -12.34 1.93
CA ALA A 112 2.01 -12.40 1.08
C ALA A 112 2.06 -13.79 0.43
N PRO A 113 2.22 -13.86 -0.91
CA PRO A 113 2.43 -15.15 -1.53
C PRO A 113 3.71 -15.75 -0.96
N GLY A 114 3.58 -16.82 -0.20
CA GLY A 114 4.71 -17.46 0.42
C GLY A 114 4.64 -17.60 1.93
N SER A 115 3.70 -17.01 2.61
CA SER A 115 3.40 -17.42 3.98
C SER A 115 2.49 -18.63 3.96
N THR A 116 3.00 -19.71 3.45
CA THR A 116 2.52 -20.98 3.88
C THR A 116 2.93 -21.07 5.33
N ASP A 117 1.99 -20.88 6.17
CA ASP A 117 2.14 -21.38 7.50
C ASP A 117 2.42 -22.86 7.38
N GLY A 118 3.69 -23.13 7.33
CA GLY A 118 4.14 -24.49 7.33
C GLY A 118 4.00 -25.00 8.73
N GLY A 119 3.08 -25.82 8.93
CA GLY A 119 3.12 -26.53 10.14
C GLY A 119 1.80 -26.94 10.65
N MET A 120 1.24 -27.85 10.01
CA MET A 120 0.49 -28.86 10.74
C MET A 120 0.68 -30.15 10.02
N SER A 121 1.73 -30.80 10.35
CA SER A 121 1.74 -32.23 10.27
C SER A 121 0.86 -32.72 11.38
N GLY A 122 -0.31 -33.02 11.05
CA GLY A 122 -1.18 -33.77 11.92
C GLY A 122 -1.85 -34.77 11.04
N GLY A 123 -1.25 -35.91 11.00
CA GLY A 123 -1.84 -37.04 10.36
C GLY A 123 -3.15 -37.36 11.03
N SER A 124 -4.00 -37.82 10.26
CA SER A 124 -4.84 -38.97 10.48
C SER A 124 -6.20 -38.80 9.89
N SER A 125 -6.41 -39.78 9.09
CA SER A 125 -7.69 -40.45 8.88
C SER A 125 -8.79 -39.61 8.30
N MET A 126 -8.94 -39.82 7.05
CA MET A 126 -10.22 -39.76 6.40
C MET A 126 -11.22 -40.62 7.15
N PRO A 127 -12.41 -40.14 7.31
CA PRO A 127 -13.55 -40.99 7.18
C PRO A 127 -14.19 -40.69 5.84
N GLU A 128 -14.09 -41.71 5.07
CA GLU A 128 -14.96 -41.94 3.95
C GLU A 128 -16.40 -41.83 4.43
N SER A 129 -17.17 -40.94 3.91
CA SER A 129 -18.60 -41.18 3.80
C SER A 129 -19.18 -40.35 2.67
N ARG A 130 -19.40 -41.10 1.65
CA ARG A 130 -20.60 -41.16 0.81
C ARG A 130 -21.33 -39.85 0.60
N SER A 131 -21.15 -39.47 -0.63
CA SER A 131 -22.24 -39.12 -1.54
C SER A 131 -23.56 -38.83 -0.88
N THR A 132 -23.92 -37.63 -0.97
CA THR A 132 -25.32 -37.33 -1.22
C THR A 132 -25.41 -36.15 -2.16
N THR A 133 -25.94 -36.46 -3.27
CA THR A 133 -26.73 -35.65 -4.17
C THR A 133 -26.42 -34.20 -4.26
N PRO A 134 -26.06 -33.74 -5.43
CA PRO A 134 -26.13 -32.33 -5.71
C PRO A 134 -27.60 -31.93 -5.69
N MET A 135 -27.98 -31.29 -4.65
CA MET A 135 -29.14 -30.47 -4.72
C MET A 135 -28.84 -29.32 -5.65
N ASN A 136 -29.40 -29.43 -6.77
CA ASN A 136 -29.45 -28.37 -7.71
C ASN A 136 -30.30 -27.27 -7.09
N GLY A 137 -29.70 -26.47 -6.25
CA GLY A 137 -30.29 -25.22 -5.91
C GLY A 137 -29.81 -24.18 -6.90
N PRO A 138 -30.68 -23.32 -7.34
CA PRO A 138 -30.24 -22.22 -8.17
C PRO A 138 -29.19 -21.46 -7.39
N SER A 139 -28.05 -21.44 -7.95
CA SER A 139 -27.01 -20.56 -7.52
C SER A 139 -27.50 -19.14 -7.63
N LEU A 140 -28.07 -18.69 -6.60
CA LEU A 140 -28.22 -17.27 -6.36
C LEU A 140 -26.90 -16.81 -5.84
N GLY A 141 -26.07 -16.69 -6.74
CA GLY A 141 -24.96 -16.25 -6.27
C GLY A 141 -24.17 -15.48 -6.52
N ASP A 142 -23.79 -15.29 -7.39
CA ASP A 142 -22.86 -14.27 -7.69
C ASP A 142 -23.48 -12.90 -7.54
N ILE A 143 -23.64 -12.55 -6.32
CA ILE A 143 -23.61 -11.14 -6.04
C ILE A 143 -22.13 -10.85 -5.98
N ASP A 144 -21.64 -10.45 -7.11
CA ASP A 144 -20.38 -9.77 -7.15
C ASP A 144 -20.52 -8.55 -6.28
N ASP A 145 -19.99 -8.67 -5.10
CA ASP A 145 -19.75 -7.54 -4.24
C ASP A 145 -18.54 -6.77 -4.74
N ASP A 146 -18.48 -6.57 -6.00
CA ASP A 146 -17.63 -5.56 -6.56
C ASP A 146 -18.36 -4.24 -6.47
N ILE A 147 -18.32 -3.72 -5.28
CA ILE A 147 -18.63 -2.33 -5.09
C ILE A 147 -17.35 -1.58 -5.42
N PRO A 148 -17.26 -0.92 -6.55
CA PRO A 148 -16.10 -0.11 -6.84
C PRO A 148 -16.16 1.14 -5.98
N PHE A 149 -15.24 1.22 -5.09
CA PHE A 149 -14.96 2.47 -4.39
C PHE A 149 -13.82 3.18 -5.07
#